data_f09eb3462fcadeb90c27024a0e4e98d8
#
_entry.id   f09eb3462fcadeb90c27024a0e4e98d8
#
_cell.length_a   1.000
_cell.length_b   1.000
_cell.length_c   1.000
_cell.angle_alpha   90.00
_cell.angle_beta   90.00
_cell.angle_gamma   90.00
#
_symmetry.space_group_name_H-M   'P 1'
#
loop_
_entity.id
_entity.type
_entity.pdbx_description
1 polymer ?
#
loop_
_entity_poly.entity_id
_entity_poly.type
_entity_poly.pdbx_seq_one_letter_code
_entity_poly.pdbx_strand_id
1 'polypeptide(L)'
;MTSSACAGAWGSTLALAYAIRHPDRVAGLVLRGVFLLTRRELAWFYQDGASMLFPDAWERFQDPIPAPERDDMIGAYHRRLTHADPAVQARAAAAWSQWEGDTISLRGPEARPAKFNEVDFAIAFARIECHFFSNHGFFDEDGWLLANIDAIRGIPGWIVQGRFDVVTPLESAWSLHKAWPEARFDIVWDAGHASTEPGIVDALVRATDQAVRI
;
A
#
# COMPACT_ATOMS: atom_id res chain seq x y z
N MET A 1 -22.40 -0.99 -17.38
CA MET A 1 -21.04 -1.33 -17.83
C MET A 1 -20.25 -1.76 -16.61
N THR A 2 -19.68 -2.95 -16.66
CA THR A 2 -18.74 -3.46 -15.65
C THR A 2 -17.32 -3.19 -16.12
N SER A 3 -16.40 -2.96 -15.18
CA SER A 3 -14.98 -2.70 -15.47
C SER A 3 -14.11 -3.64 -14.65
N SER A 4 -12.99 -4.08 -15.22
CA SER A 4 -11.93 -4.76 -14.46
C SER A 4 -10.98 -3.71 -13.88
N ALA A 5 -10.51 -3.93 -12.66
CA ALA A 5 -9.53 -3.07 -12.00
C ALA A 5 -8.21 -3.80 -11.79
N CYS A 6 -7.10 -3.13 -12.15
CA CYS A 6 -5.75 -3.53 -11.78
C CYS A 6 -5.20 -2.49 -10.80
N ALA A 7 -4.90 -2.90 -9.58
CA ALA A 7 -4.55 -1.98 -8.51
C ALA A 7 -3.49 -2.59 -7.56
N GLY A 8 -2.66 -1.72 -6.96
CA GLY A 8 -1.64 -2.16 -6.00
C GLY A 8 -1.45 -1.21 -4.84
N ALA A 9 -0.87 -1.70 -3.74
CA ALA A 9 -0.68 -0.98 -2.50
C ALA A 9 -1.98 -0.32 -2.02
N TRP A 10 -1.96 0.98 -1.70
CA TRP A 10 -3.17 1.74 -1.38
C TRP A 10 -4.30 1.57 -2.42
N GLY A 11 -3.95 1.43 -3.70
CA GLY A 11 -4.93 1.15 -4.76
C GLY A 11 -5.66 -0.19 -4.57
N SER A 12 -5.04 -1.21 -3.99
CA SER A 12 -5.71 -2.49 -3.70
C SER A 12 -6.79 -2.35 -2.62
N THR A 13 -6.56 -1.51 -1.61
CA THR A 13 -7.55 -1.13 -0.60
C THR A 13 -8.78 -0.49 -1.24
N LEU A 14 -8.54 0.51 -2.11
CA LEU A 14 -9.62 1.22 -2.81
C LEU A 14 -10.40 0.30 -3.76
N ALA A 15 -9.70 -0.56 -4.50
CA ALA A 15 -10.34 -1.51 -5.42
C ALA A 15 -11.22 -2.52 -4.68
N LEU A 16 -10.73 -3.07 -3.56
CA LEU A 16 -11.49 -3.97 -2.70
C LEU A 16 -12.71 -3.27 -2.10
N ALA A 17 -12.53 -2.08 -1.53
CA ALA A 17 -13.62 -1.32 -0.93
C ALA A 17 -14.71 -0.97 -1.96
N TYR A 18 -14.29 -0.57 -3.16
CA TYR A 18 -15.23 -0.30 -4.26
C TYR A 18 -15.98 -1.56 -4.69
N ALA A 19 -15.27 -2.66 -4.88
CA ALA A 19 -15.87 -3.92 -5.31
C ALA A 19 -16.88 -4.46 -4.26
N ILE A 20 -16.54 -4.39 -2.99
CA ILE A 20 -17.44 -4.79 -1.89
C ILE A 20 -18.73 -3.96 -1.87
N ARG A 21 -18.61 -2.64 -2.08
CA ARG A 21 -19.78 -1.74 -2.08
C ARG A 21 -20.57 -1.77 -3.40
N HIS A 22 -19.95 -2.17 -4.49
CA HIS A 22 -20.53 -2.14 -5.84
C HIS A 22 -20.19 -3.40 -6.65
N PRO A 23 -20.51 -4.62 -6.15
CA PRO A 23 -20.07 -5.87 -6.78
C PRO A 23 -20.56 -6.00 -8.23
N ASP A 24 -21.77 -5.52 -8.53
CA ASP A 24 -22.35 -5.56 -9.88
C ASP A 24 -21.65 -4.64 -10.91
N ARG A 25 -20.72 -3.80 -10.45
CA ARG A 25 -19.97 -2.87 -11.30
C ARG A 25 -18.56 -3.37 -11.65
N VAL A 26 -18.12 -4.48 -11.04
CA VAL A 26 -16.76 -5.00 -11.16
C VAL A 26 -16.80 -6.35 -11.88
N ALA A 27 -16.11 -6.43 -13.03
CA ALA A 27 -16.00 -7.65 -13.83
C ALA A 27 -14.84 -8.55 -13.38
N GLY A 28 -13.79 -7.97 -12.79
CA GLY A 28 -12.63 -8.70 -12.30
C GLY A 28 -11.66 -7.79 -11.57
N LEU A 29 -10.82 -8.37 -10.71
CA LEU A 29 -9.82 -7.68 -9.91
C LEU A 29 -8.44 -8.31 -10.10
N VAL A 30 -7.43 -7.50 -10.43
CA VAL A 30 -6.02 -7.87 -10.38
C VAL A 30 -5.36 -7.01 -9.31
N LEU A 31 -4.96 -7.63 -8.20
CA LEU A 31 -4.43 -6.96 -7.02
C LEU A 31 -2.95 -7.30 -6.85
N ARG A 32 -2.12 -6.29 -6.53
CA ARG A 32 -0.69 -6.44 -6.24
C ARG A 32 -0.31 -5.71 -4.97
N GLY A 33 0.59 -6.31 -4.15
CA GLY A 33 1.03 -5.67 -2.93
C GLY A 33 -0.18 -5.32 -2.06
N VAL A 34 -0.93 -6.34 -1.66
CA VAL A 34 -2.23 -6.18 -0.98
C VAL A 34 -2.07 -5.41 0.31
N PHE A 35 -2.83 -4.33 0.44
CA PHE A 35 -2.95 -3.52 1.64
C PHE A 35 -4.40 -3.51 2.13
N LEU A 36 -4.63 -4.03 3.31
CA LEU A 36 -5.96 -4.16 3.90
C LEU A 36 -6.31 -2.98 4.81
N LEU A 37 -5.35 -2.08 5.02
CA LEU A 37 -5.45 -0.88 5.86
C LEU A 37 -5.85 -1.20 7.30
N THR A 38 -5.32 -2.28 7.84
CA THR A 38 -5.45 -2.61 9.25
C THR A 38 -4.52 -1.76 10.11
N ARG A 39 -4.88 -1.55 11.36
CA ARG A 39 -4.01 -0.88 12.34
C ARG A 39 -2.66 -1.57 12.47
N ARG A 40 -2.64 -2.90 12.34
CA ARG A 40 -1.42 -3.70 12.37
C ARG A 40 -0.48 -3.39 11.21
N GLU A 41 -1.01 -3.24 9.98
CA GLU A 41 -0.23 -2.87 8.80
C GLU A 41 0.31 -1.45 8.92
N LEU A 42 -0.50 -0.51 9.39
CA LEU A 42 -0.07 0.86 9.65
C LEU A 42 1.03 0.91 10.74
N ALA A 43 0.87 0.18 11.83
CA ALA A 43 1.88 0.08 12.87
C ALA A 43 3.17 -0.56 12.35
N TRP A 44 3.07 -1.64 11.58
CA TRP A 44 4.22 -2.31 10.96
C TRP A 44 5.06 -1.35 10.13
N PHE A 45 4.42 -0.55 9.28
CA PHE A 45 5.15 0.24 8.29
C PHE A 45 5.53 1.64 8.81
N TYR A 46 4.69 2.27 9.64
CA TYR A 46 4.89 3.65 10.08
C TYR A 46 5.18 3.82 11.57
N GLN A 47 5.31 2.74 12.33
CA GLN A 47 5.59 2.87 13.76
C GLN A 47 6.71 1.93 14.23
N ASP A 48 6.51 0.62 14.16
CA ASP A 48 7.46 -0.36 14.69
C ASP A 48 7.35 -1.69 13.95
N GLY A 49 8.33 -1.99 13.11
CA GLY A 49 8.38 -3.21 12.31
C GLY A 49 9.32 -3.07 11.12
N ALA A 50 8.92 -2.42 10.03
CA ALA A 50 9.76 -2.17 8.87
C ALA A 50 11.03 -1.38 9.22
N SER A 51 11.00 -0.56 10.27
CA SER A 51 12.13 0.14 10.87
C SER A 51 13.29 -0.78 11.24
N MET A 52 13.01 -2.02 11.63
CA MET A 52 14.06 -3.01 11.95
C MET A 52 14.84 -3.49 10.72
N LEU A 53 14.21 -3.45 9.56
CA LEU A 53 14.82 -3.88 8.29
C LEU A 53 15.52 -2.73 7.56
N PHE A 54 15.07 -1.49 7.79
CA PHE A 54 15.60 -0.27 7.17
C PHE A 54 15.91 0.79 8.22
N PRO A 55 16.81 0.53 9.19
CA PRO A 55 17.08 1.47 10.30
C PRO A 55 17.64 2.80 9.83
N ASP A 56 18.45 2.80 8.78
CA ASP A 56 19.04 4.01 8.20
C ASP A 56 17.99 4.90 7.49
N ALA A 57 17.02 4.32 6.81
CA ALA A 57 15.90 5.06 6.22
C ALA A 57 14.93 5.54 7.31
N TRP A 58 14.74 4.73 8.36
CA TRP A 58 13.89 5.06 9.49
C TRP A 58 14.39 6.28 10.29
N GLU A 59 15.70 6.40 10.50
CA GLU A 59 16.28 7.59 11.14
C GLU A 59 15.94 8.86 10.35
N ARG A 60 16.04 8.83 9.02
CA ARG A 60 15.64 9.94 8.15
C ARG A 60 14.14 10.23 8.20
N PHE A 61 13.32 9.18 8.30
CA PHE A 61 11.88 9.31 8.46
C PHE A 61 11.52 9.94 9.81
N GLN A 62 12.21 9.62 10.89
CA GLN A 62 11.99 10.23 12.20
C GLN A 62 12.50 11.67 12.33
N ASP A 63 13.47 12.09 11.51
CA ASP A 63 14.16 13.39 11.67
C ASP A 63 13.24 14.62 11.73
N PRO A 64 12.18 14.75 10.92
CA PRO A 64 11.26 15.88 11.03
C PRO A 64 10.39 15.86 12.29
N ILE A 65 10.35 14.75 13.04
CA ILE A 65 9.43 14.53 14.16
C ILE A 65 10.18 14.64 15.48
N PRO A 66 9.81 15.58 16.36
CA PRO A 66 10.38 15.67 17.72
C PRO A 66 10.16 14.38 18.51
N ALA A 67 11.16 14.00 19.31
CA ALA A 67 11.12 12.76 20.09
C ALA A 67 9.82 12.53 20.91
N PRO A 68 9.24 13.55 21.57
CA PRO A 68 7.98 13.37 22.33
C PRO A 68 6.74 13.06 21.47
N GLU A 69 6.83 13.17 20.13
CA GLU A 69 5.71 12.91 19.22
C GLU A 69 5.89 11.61 18.41
N ARG A 70 6.99 10.87 18.62
CA ARG A 70 7.35 9.68 17.83
C ARG A 70 6.59 8.41 18.21
N ASP A 71 5.78 8.45 19.25
CA ASP A 71 4.86 7.38 19.65
C ASP A 71 3.61 7.31 18.74
N ASP A 72 3.35 8.37 17.93
CA ASP A 72 2.29 8.43 16.93
C ASP A 72 2.83 9.11 15.65
N MET A 73 3.60 8.37 14.86
CA MET A 73 4.26 8.90 13.66
C MET A 73 3.25 9.39 12.63
N ILE A 74 2.18 8.65 12.36
CA ILE A 74 1.15 9.06 11.40
C ILE A 74 0.48 10.37 11.83
N GLY A 75 0.06 10.49 13.07
CA GLY A 75 -0.53 11.72 13.60
C GLY A 75 0.45 12.89 13.61
N ALA A 76 1.72 12.64 13.93
CA ALA A 76 2.77 13.65 13.90
C ALA A 76 3.03 14.16 12.48
N TYR A 77 3.05 13.28 11.49
CA TYR A 77 3.14 13.64 10.07
C TYR A 77 1.92 14.39 9.58
N HIS A 78 0.71 13.95 9.98
CA HIS A 78 -0.53 14.61 9.59
C HIS A 78 -0.55 16.08 10.03
N ARG A 79 -0.13 16.37 11.26
CA ARG A 79 -0.02 17.75 11.77
C ARG A 79 0.95 18.60 10.92
N ARG A 80 2.04 18.03 10.42
CA ARG A 80 3.03 18.74 9.58
C ARG A 80 2.59 18.89 8.14
N LEU A 81 2.01 17.87 7.59
CA LEU A 81 1.50 17.88 6.20
C LEU A 81 0.29 18.82 6.02
N THR A 82 -0.40 19.16 7.12
CA THR A 82 -1.51 20.12 7.14
C THR A 82 -1.14 21.46 7.79
N HIS A 83 0.15 21.68 8.09
CA HIS A 83 0.64 22.92 8.71
C HIS A 83 0.44 24.11 7.78
N ALA A 84 0.26 25.33 8.35
CA ALA A 84 0.09 26.54 7.55
C ALA A 84 1.34 26.98 6.79
N ASP A 85 2.54 26.66 7.31
CA ASP A 85 3.83 26.96 6.67
C ASP A 85 4.16 25.90 5.60
N PRO A 86 4.28 26.30 4.30
CA PRO A 86 4.63 25.38 3.21
C PRO A 86 6.01 24.71 3.38
N ALA A 87 6.96 25.36 4.07
CA ALA A 87 8.27 24.77 4.30
C ALA A 87 8.20 23.56 5.25
N VAL A 88 7.32 23.63 6.25
CA VAL A 88 7.04 22.50 7.16
C VAL A 88 6.39 21.35 6.39
N GLN A 89 5.40 21.66 5.53
CA GLN A 89 4.74 20.66 4.69
C GLN A 89 5.75 19.96 3.75
N ALA A 90 6.56 20.72 3.04
CA ALA A 90 7.53 20.20 2.08
C ALA A 90 8.57 19.28 2.76
N ARG A 91 9.08 19.68 3.93
CA ARG A 91 10.04 18.85 4.69
C ARG A 91 9.43 17.52 5.13
N ALA A 92 8.23 17.55 5.67
CA ALA A 92 7.53 16.33 6.09
C ALA A 92 7.19 15.44 4.88
N ALA A 93 6.70 16.02 3.80
CA ALA A 93 6.37 15.29 2.59
C ALA A 93 7.59 14.62 1.96
N ALA A 94 8.74 15.30 1.93
CA ALA A 94 9.99 14.74 1.43
C ALA A 94 10.43 13.53 2.23
N ALA A 95 10.38 13.60 3.58
CA ALA A 95 10.76 12.48 4.45
C ALA A 95 9.80 11.30 4.32
N TRP A 96 8.48 11.53 4.24
CA TRP A 96 7.48 10.49 3.96
C TRP A 96 7.74 9.81 2.62
N SER A 97 7.87 10.60 1.56
CA SER A 97 8.10 10.09 0.21
C SER A 97 9.42 9.31 0.09
N GLN A 98 10.48 9.74 0.79
CA GLN A 98 11.74 9.02 0.83
C GLN A 98 11.62 7.67 1.56
N TRP A 99 10.93 7.62 2.70
CA TRP A 99 10.68 6.38 3.42
C TRP A 99 10.00 5.35 2.52
N GLU A 100 8.91 5.75 1.85
CA GLU A 100 8.22 4.91 0.88
C GLU A 100 9.15 4.45 -0.25
N GLY A 101 9.88 5.40 -0.85
CA GLY A 101 10.77 5.11 -1.97
C GLY A 101 11.96 4.22 -1.62
N ASP A 102 12.49 4.31 -0.40
CA ASP A 102 13.65 3.53 0.04
C ASP A 102 13.29 2.07 0.39
N THR A 103 12.00 1.80 0.69
CA THR A 103 11.53 0.50 1.17
C THR A 103 10.80 -0.35 0.11
N ILE A 104 10.40 0.22 -1.02
CA ILE A 104 9.58 -0.49 -2.03
C ILE A 104 10.31 -1.58 -2.80
N SER A 105 11.64 -1.55 -2.91
CA SER A 105 12.41 -2.46 -3.78
C SER A 105 13.45 -3.25 -3.01
N LEU A 106 13.60 -4.54 -3.35
CA LEU A 106 14.72 -5.37 -2.87
C LEU A 106 16.09 -4.89 -3.37
N ARG A 107 16.13 -4.09 -4.44
CA ARG A 107 17.38 -3.58 -5.05
C ARG A 107 17.91 -2.32 -4.37
N GLY A 108 17.30 -1.91 -3.27
CA GLY A 108 17.70 -0.73 -2.50
C GLY A 108 17.33 0.61 -3.15
N PRO A 109 17.81 1.72 -2.58
CA PRO A 109 17.40 3.09 -2.95
C PRO A 109 17.75 3.48 -4.38
N GLU A 110 18.72 2.82 -5.02
CA GLU A 110 19.07 3.08 -6.43
C GLU A 110 17.92 2.73 -7.40
N ALA A 111 17.02 1.83 -6.99
CA ALA A 111 15.84 1.47 -7.77
C ALA A 111 14.63 2.38 -7.50
N ARG A 112 14.79 3.38 -6.62
CA ARG A 112 13.72 4.34 -6.29
C ARG A 112 13.33 5.17 -7.52
N PRO A 113 12.04 5.20 -7.91
CA PRO A 113 11.60 6.07 -8.99
C PRO A 113 11.89 7.55 -8.68
N ALA A 114 12.41 8.30 -9.68
CA ALA A 114 12.82 9.70 -9.52
C ALA A 114 11.71 10.61 -8.98
N LYS A 115 10.45 10.30 -9.29
CA LYS A 115 9.27 11.05 -8.83
C LYS A 115 9.18 11.22 -7.31
N PHE A 116 9.72 10.26 -6.52
CA PHE A 116 9.74 10.35 -5.06
C PHE A 116 10.60 11.50 -4.52
N ASN A 117 11.44 12.11 -5.39
CA ASN A 117 12.23 13.30 -5.06
C ASN A 117 11.57 14.60 -5.52
N GLU A 118 10.46 14.54 -6.27
CA GLU A 118 9.75 15.72 -6.76
C GLU A 118 8.86 16.31 -5.67
N VAL A 119 8.99 17.60 -5.37
CA VAL A 119 8.30 18.24 -4.24
C VAL A 119 6.79 18.17 -4.37
N ASP A 120 6.25 18.48 -5.54
CA ASP A 120 4.79 18.49 -5.78
C ASP A 120 4.20 17.08 -5.67
N PHE A 121 4.91 16.09 -6.21
CA PHE A 121 4.53 14.70 -6.05
C PHE A 121 4.56 14.29 -4.58
N ALA A 122 5.64 14.58 -3.86
CA ALA A 122 5.80 14.19 -2.45
C ALA A 122 4.69 14.80 -1.57
N ILE A 123 4.35 16.09 -1.78
CA ILE A 123 3.28 16.76 -1.03
C ILE A 123 1.92 16.10 -1.30
N ALA A 124 1.56 15.90 -2.56
CA ALA A 124 0.27 15.28 -2.92
C ALA A 124 0.18 13.84 -2.39
N PHE A 125 1.23 13.06 -2.60
CA PHE A 125 1.34 11.66 -2.20
C PHE A 125 1.21 11.50 -0.68
N ALA A 126 2.08 12.17 0.10
CA ALA A 126 2.10 12.08 1.55
C ALA A 126 0.80 12.58 2.20
N ARG A 127 0.21 13.67 1.66
CA ARG A 127 -1.05 14.22 2.20
C ARG A 127 -2.23 13.29 1.98
N ILE A 128 -2.33 12.68 0.80
CA ILE A 128 -3.42 11.74 0.50
C ILE A 128 -3.32 10.52 1.40
N GLU A 129 -2.16 9.86 1.44
CA GLU A 129 -1.97 8.66 2.25
C GLU A 129 -2.17 8.95 3.74
N CYS A 130 -1.47 9.94 4.27
CA CYS A 130 -1.56 10.28 5.68
C CYS A 130 -2.97 10.69 6.12
N HIS A 131 -3.74 11.39 5.26
CA HIS A 131 -5.13 11.71 5.51
C HIS A 131 -5.99 10.45 5.65
N PHE A 132 -5.87 9.52 4.71
CA PHE A 132 -6.64 8.26 4.79
C PHE A 132 -6.19 7.40 5.95
N PHE A 133 -4.89 7.31 6.23
CA PHE A 133 -4.34 6.47 7.29
C PHE A 133 -4.71 7.00 8.69
N SER A 134 -4.65 8.31 8.89
CA SER A 134 -5.11 8.96 10.13
C SER A 134 -6.60 8.75 10.42
N ASN A 135 -7.40 8.52 9.37
CA ASN A 135 -8.83 8.26 9.47
C ASN A 135 -9.20 6.80 9.22
N HIS A 136 -8.23 5.87 9.28
CA HIS A 136 -8.45 4.43 9.08
C HIS A 136 -9.23 4.10 7.80
N GLY A 137 -9.01 4.88 6.72
CA GLY A 137 -9.71 4.73 5.44
C GLY A 137 -11.19 5.04 5.50
N PHE A 138 -11.67 5.66 6.58
CA PHE A 138 -13.09 5.88 6.86
C PHE A 138 -13.90 4.58 6.91
N PHE A 139 -13.27 3.48 7.30
CA PHE A 139 -13.94 2.22 7.58
C PHE A 139 -14.54 2.23 8.99
N ASP A 140 -15.69 1.57 9.15
CA ASP A 140 -16.42 1.52 10.42
C ASP A 140 -15.67 0.74 11.51
N GLU A 141 -14.83 -0.24 11.10
CA GLU A 141 -14.06 -1.09 12.00
C GLU A 141 -12.72 -1.52 11.40
N ASP A 142 -11.78 -1.90 12.25
CA ASP A 142 -10.51 -2.50 11.82
C ASP A 142 -10.76 -3.87 11.18
N GLY A 143 -10.13 -4.11 10.00
CA GLY A 143 -10.34 -5.35 9.24
C GLY A 143 -11.63 -5.39 8.41
N TRP A 144 -12.30 -4.24 8.22
CA TRP A 144 -13.57 -4.14 7.48
C TRP A 144 -13.52 -4.82 6.10
N LEU A 145 -12.41 -4.74 5.37
CA LEU A 145 -12.29 -5.38 4.05
C LEU A 145 -12.43 -6.90 4.12
N LEU A 146 -11.73 -7.56 5.06
CA LEU A 146 -11.84 -9.01 5.23
C LEU A 146 -13.20 -9.43 5.78
N ALA A 147 -13.79 -8.64 6.67
CA ALA A 147 -15.11 -8.92 7.23
C ALA A 147 -16.22 -8.88 6.16
N ASN A 148 -16.02 -8.17 5.06
CA ASN A 148 -17.01 -8.01 3.99
C ASN A 148 -16.61 -8.70 2.67
N ILE A 149 -15.58 -9.54 2.67
CA ILE A 149 -15.02 -10.13 1.45
C ILE A 149 -16.00 -11.06 0.73
N ASP A 150 -16.94 -11.66 1.43
CA ASP A 150 -17.95 -12.55 0.85
C ASP A 150 -18.76 -11.87 -0.26
N ALA A 151 -18.91 -10.54 -0.22
CA ALA A 151 -19.63 -9.78 -1.25
C ALA A 151 -18.97 -9.88 -2.64
N ILE A 152 -17.67 -10.19 -2.72
CA ILE A 152 -16.92 -10.24 -3.99
C ILE A 152 -16.42 -11.63 -4.36
N ARG A 153 -16.72 -12.68 -3.60
CA ARG A 153 -16.24 -14.03 -3.87
C ARG A 153 -16.70 -14.58 -5.23
N GLY A 154 -17.80 -14.07 -5.77
CA GLY A 154 -18.24 -14.38 -7.13
C GLY A 154 -17.53 -13.62 -8.24
N ILE A 155 -16.68 -12.63 -7.92
CA ILE A 155 -15.94 -11.86 -8.90
C ILE A 155 -14.60 -12.57 -9.18
N PRO A 156 -14.20 -12.75 -10.46
CA PRO A 156 -12.88 -13.27 -10.80
C PRO A 156 -11.76 -12.39 -10.22
N GLY A 157 -10.82 -13.01 -9.49
CA GLY A 157 -9.73 -12.30 -8.82
C GLY A 157 -8.36 -12.91 -9.06
N TRP A 158 -7.34 -12.06 -9.12
CA TRP A 158 -5.93 -12.41 -9.15
C TRP A 158 -5.18 -11.59 -8.12
N ILE A 159 -4.41 -12.25 -7.28
CA ILE A 159 -3.59 -11.64 -6.24
C ILE A 159 -2.13 -11.96 -6.58
N VAL A 160 -1.31 -10.92 -6.77
CA VAL A 160 0.13 -11.01 -7.01
C VAL A 160 0.88 -10.38 -5.85
N GLN A 161 1.74 -11.12 -5.18
CA GLN A 161 2.43 -10.64 -3.99
C GLN A 161 3.91 -11.02 -4.01
N GLY A 162 4.80 -10.06 -3.76
CA GLY A 162 6.20 -10.32 -3.52
C GLY A 162 6.43 -11.02 -2.17
N ARG A 163 7.28 -12.05 -2.14
CA ARG A 163 7.57 -12.79 -0.91
C ARG A 163 8.20 -11.90 0.16
N PHE A 164 9.04 -10.97 -0.27
CA PHE A 164 9.79 -10.06 0.60
C PHE A 164 9.25 -8.63 0.57
N ASP A 165 7.94 -8.50 0.32
CA ASP A 165 7.27 -7.20 0.40
C ASP A 165 7.28 -6.71 1.85
N VAL A 166 8.02 -5.62 2.09
CA VAL A 166 8.16 -5.01 3.41
C VAL A 166 7.11 -3.92 3.63
N VAL A 167 6.64 -3.30 2.57
CA VAL A 167 5.62 -2.23 2.63
C VAL A 167 4.26 -2.80 3.03
N THR A 168 3.83 -3.83 2.30
CA THR A 168 2.60 -4.58 2.58
C THR A 168 2.95 -6.07 2.69
N PRO A 169 3.27 -6.54 3.91
CA PRO A 169 3.77 -7.89 4.11
C PRO A 169 2.86 -8.98 3.55
N LEU A 170 3.48 -10.08 3.08
CA LEU A 170 2.78 -11.24 2.52
C LEU A 170 1.59 -11.71 3.37
N GLU A 171 1.61 -11.48 4.68
CA GLU A 171 0.53 -11.85 5.59
C GLU A 171 -0.82 -11.27 5.19
N SER A 172 -0.85 -10.01 4.71
CA SER A 172 -2.08 -9.35 4.24
C SER A 172 -2.67 -10.06 3.03
N ALA A 173 -1.85 -10.32 2.02
CA ALA A 173 -2.27 -11.06 0.82
C ALA A 173 -2.67 -12.51 1.15
N TRP A 174 -1.97 -13.15 2.08
CA TRP A 174 -2.30 -14.48 2.56
C TRP A 174 -3.65 -14.51 3.28
N SER A 175 -3.94 -13.52 4.11
CA SER A 175 -5.22 -13.39 4.80
C SER A 175 -6.37 -13.16 3.82
N LEU A 176 -6.15 -12.31 2.80
CA LEU A 176 -7.10 -12.10 1.71
C LEU A 176 -7.35 -13.41 0.93
N HIS A 177 -6.29 -14.13 0.55
CA HIS A 177 -6.42 -15.40 -0.16
C HIS A 177 -7.22 -16.43 0.65
N LYS A 178 -7.01 -16.52 1.96
CA LYS A 178 -7.81 -17.43 2.82
C LYS A 178 -9.28 -17.03 2.88
N ALA A 179 -9.59 -15.74 2.87
CA ALA A 179 -10.96 -15.23 2.89
C ALA A 179 -11.62 -15.26 1.50
N TRP A 180 -10.81 -15.23 0.43
CA TRP A 180 -11.27 -15.28 -0.96
C TRP A 180 -10.55 -16.39 -1.74
N PRO A 181 -10.83 -17.67 -1.43
CA PRO A 181 -10.12 -18.82 -2.01
C PRO A 181 -10.37 -19.01 -3.52
N GLU A 182 -11.42 -18.39 -4.07
CA GLU A 182 -11.71 -18.40 -5.50
C GLU A 182 -10.74 -17.52 -6.32
N ALA A 183 -10.11 -16.54 -5.68
CA ALA A 183 -9.09 -15.72 -6.33
C ALA A 183 -7.79 -16.52 -6.52
N ARG A 184 -7.18 -16.39 -7.69
CA ARG A 184 -5.85 -16.94 -7.95
C ARG A 184 -4.81 -16.18 -7.14
N PHE A 185 -3.81 -16.89 -6.62
CA PHE A 185 -2.78 -16.29 -5.78
C PHE A 185 -1.39 -16.70 -6.25
N ASP A 186 -0.61 -15.71 -6.69
CA ASP A 186 0.77 -15.86 -7.14
C ASP A 186 1.72 -15.20 -6.14
N ILE A 187 2.59 -16.01 -5.50
CA ILE A 187 3.70 -15.52 -4.67
C ILE A 187 4.94 -15.46 -5.53
N VAL A 188 5.50 -14.26 -5.70
CA VAL A 188 6.76 -14.03 -6.42
C VAL A 188 7.91 -14.11 -5.42
N TRP A 189 8.68 -15.19 -5.47
CA TRP A 189 9.63 -15.59 -4.42
C TRP A 189 10.88 -14.71 -4.31
N ASP A 190 11.24 -13.99 -5.35
CA ASP A 190 12.43 -13.13 -5.44
C ASP A 190 12.06 -11.64 -5.58
N ALA A 191 10.88 -11.25 -5.13
CA ALA A 191 10.36 -9.89 -5.26
C ALA A 191 9.91 -9.28 -3.92
N GLY A 192 10.00 -7.93 -3.87
CA GLY A 192 9.45 -7.06 -2.84
C GLY A 192 8.13 -6.41 -3.27
N HIS A 193 8.01 -5.10 -2.96
CA HIS A 193 6.78 -4.34 -3.24
C HIS A 193 6.73 -3.74 -4.64
N ALA A 194 7.89 -3.46 -5.28
CA ALA A 194 7.89 -2.69 -6.52
C ALA A 194 7.20 -3.42 -7.68
N SER A 195 6.23 -2.74 -8.32
CA SER A 195 5.53 -3.29 -9.50
C SER A 195 6.46 -3.47 -10.73
N THR A 196 7.65 -2.92 -10.69
CA THR A 196 8.67 -2.97 -11.75
C THR A 196 9.65 -4.13 -11.59
N GLU A 197 9.59 -4.89 -10.51
CA GLU A 197 10.42 -6.08 -10.35
C GLU A 197 10.02 -7.17 -11.37
N PRO A 198 11.00 -7.80 -12.03
CA PRO A 198 10.72 -8.65 -13.20
C PRO A 198 9.69 -9.74 -12.94
N GLY A 199 9.76 -10.43 -11.81
CA GLY A 199 8.80 -11.47 -11.44
C GLY A 199 7.40 -10.94 -11.19
N ILE A 200 7.28 -9.72 -10.63
CA ILE A 200 5.98 -9.04 -10.44
C ILE A 200 5.39 -8.64 -11.79
N VAL A 201 6.21 -8.05 -12.68
CA VAL A 201 5.76 -7.69 -14.04
C VAL A 201 5.21 -8.90 -14.77
N ASP A 202 5.96 -10.02 -14.78
CA ASP A 202 5.55 -11.25 -15.44
C ASP A 202 4.22 -11.80 -14.87
N ALA A 203 4.10 -11.85 -13.55
CA ALA A 203 2.87 -12.31 -12.88
C ALA A 203 1.67 -11.41 -13.17
N LEU A 204 1.87 -10.07 -13.19
CA LEU A 204 0.80 -9.11 -13.52
C LEU A 204 0.37 -9.23 -14.98
N VAL A 205 1.30 -9.41 -15.93
CA VAL A 205 0.96 -9.62 -17.35
C VAL A 205 0.12 -10.89 -17.50
N ARG A 206 0.56 -12.01 -16.91
CA ARG A 206 -0.23 -13.25 -16.93
C ARG A 206 -1.64 -13.08 -16.34
N ALA A 207 -1.74 -12.36 -15.21
CA ALA A 207 -3.03 -12.11 -14.55
C ALA A 207 -3.96 -11.26 -15.43
N THR A 208 -3.44 -10.18 -16.01
CA THR A 208 -4.22 -9.29 -16.87
C THR A 208 -4.64 -9.97 -18.18
N ASP A 209 -3.77 -10.78 -18.81
CA ASP A 209 -4.11 -11.56 -20.01
C ASP A 209 -5.23 -12.58 -19.77
N GLN A 210 -5.32 -13.10 -18.54
CA GLN A 210 -6.41 -13.99 -18.14
C GLN A 210 -7.69 -13.21 -17.84
N ALA A 211 -7.58 -12.03 -17.21
CA ALA A 211 -8.71 -11.18 -16.87
C ALA A 211 -9.42 -10.60 -18.11
N VAL A 212 -8.73 -10.38 -19.21
CA VAL A 212 -9.30 -9.90 -20.48
C VAL A 212 -10.16 -10.97 -21.18
N ARG A 213 -10.01 -12.25 -20.83
CA ARG A 213 -10.72 -13.38 -21.46
C ARG A 213 -12.04 -13.74 -20.79
N ILE A 214 -12.43 -12.98 -19.76
CA ILE A 214 -13.69 -13.13 -19.02
C ILE A 214 -14.72 -12.13 -19.53
#